data_9eb5d0dab30df4f3d0616a9c4d0bb865
#
_entry.id   9eb5d0dab30df4f3d0616a9c4d0bb865
#
_cell.length_a   1.000
_cell.length_b   1.000
_cell.length_c   1.000
_cell.angle_alpha   90.00
_cell.angle_beta   90.00
_cell.angle_gamma   90.00
#
_symmetry.space_group_name_H-M   'P 1'
#
loop_
_entity.id
_entity.type
_entity.pdbx_description
1 polymer ?
#
loop_
_entity_poly.entity_id
_entity_poly.type
_entity_poly.pdbx_seq_one_letter_code
_entity_poly.pdbx_strand_id
1 'polypeptide(L)'
;MTFTIDVHHHILPDVFWRATNDAHNPVGGIAPAPWSKESTLSYMDDAGINVAITSISTPGVHMGDDAAARDLARRVNDISAELIQQRPDRFGGFAALPLPDVDGALRALEYGLDVLKLDGVVLFSNARGIYLGDARFRPLFDELERRAAVVFVLS
;
A
#
# COMPACT_ATOMS: atom_id res chain seq x y z
N MET A 1 27.43 11.84 -6.46
CA MET A 1 26.59 10.96 -5.64
C MET A 1 25.41 10.51 -6.49
N THR A 2 25.07 9.23 -6.49
CA THR A 2 23.93 8.69 -7.24
C THR A 2 22.65 8.96 -6.44
N PHE A 3 21.61 9.50 -7.07
CA PHE A 3 20.31 9.67 -6.46
C PHE A 3 19.56 8.34 -6.55
N THR A 4 19.17 7.77 -5.41
CA THR A 4 18.55 6.44 -5.30
C THR A 4 17.10 6.56 -4.85
N ILE A 5 16.18 5.95 -5.63
CA ILE A 5 14.77 5.82 -5.27
C ILE A 5 14.48 4.34 -5.03
N ASP A 6 14.01 4.01 -3.83
CA ASP A 6 13.51 2.67 -3.50
C ASP A 6 12.00 2.64 -3.73
N VAL A 7 11.56 1.85 -4.71
CA VAL A 7 10.13 1.71 -5.06
C VAL A 7 9.47 0.49 -4.41
N HIS A 8 10.22 -0.31 -3.66
CA HIS A 8 9.71 -1.50 -2.96
C HIS A 8 9.95 -1.37 -1.44
N HIS A 9 9.40 -0.33 -0.85
CA HIS A 9 9.58 0.00 0.56
C HIS A 9 8.27 -0.16 1.32
N HIS A 10 8.24 -1.08 2.29
CA HIS A 10 7.02 -1.33 3.05
C HIS A 10 6.93 -0.49 4.32
N ILE A 11 5.74 0.05 4.56
CA ILE A 11 5.33 0.56 5.87
C ILE A 11 4.40 -0.45 6.52
N LEU A 12 4.57 -0.66 7.81
CA LEU A 12 3.84 -1.66 8.57
C LEU A 12 3.24 -1.04 9.84
N PRO A 13 2.33 -0.05 9.70
CA PRO A 13 1.77 0.64 10.86
C PRO A 13 0.95 -0.29 11.74
N ASP A 14 0.84 0.05 13.01
CA ASP A 14 0.10 -0.74 14.01
C ASP A 14 -1.31 -1.13 13.58
N VAL A 15 -2.01 -0.23 12.88
CA VAL A 15 -3.36 -0.49 12.38
C VAL A 15 -3.38 -1.64 11.38
N PHE A 16 -2.36 -1.72 10.52
CA PHE A 16 -2.20 -2.82 9.56
C PHE A 16 -1.91 -4.13 10.29
N TRP A 17 -0.96 -4.13 11.22
CA TRP A 17 -0.62 -5.31 12.00
C TRP A 17 -1.81 -5.85 12.80
N ARG A 18 -2.56 -5.00 13.49
CA ARG A 18 -3.73 -5.41 14.26
C ARG A 18 -4.84 -6.02 13.40
N ALA A 19 -4.98 -5.56 12.17
CA ALA A 19 -5.99 -6.07 11.24
C ALA A 19 -5.58 -7.39 10.55
N THR A 20 -4.27 -7.60 10.34
CA THR A 20 -3.76 -8.70 9.51
C THR A 20 -3.18 -9.86 10.33
N ASN A 21 -2.80 -9.62 11.59
CA ASN A 21 -2.24 -10.65 12.45
C ASN A 21 -3.24 -11.16 13.48
N ASP A 22 -3.60 -12.41 13.36
CA ASP A 22 -4.11 -13.19 14.45
C ASP A 22 -2.92 -13.60 15.35
N ALA A 23 -3.06 -13.41 16.66
CA ALA A 23 -2.03 -13.79 17.65
C ALA A 23 -1.61 -15.27 17.55
N HIS A 24 -2.45 -16.11 16.97
CA HIS A 24 -2.23 -17.55 16.80
C HIS A 24 -1.73 -17.94 15.40
N ASN A 25 -1.78 -17.02 14.43
CA ASN A 25 -1.37 -17.28 13.05
C ASN A 25 -0.79 -16.01 12.39
N PRO A 26 0.43 -15.62 12.76
CA PRO A 26 1.05 -14.44 12.19
C PRO A 26 1.26 -14.64 10.68
N VAL A 27 0.91 -13.61 9.89
CA VAL A 27 1.09 -13.62 8.44
C VAL A 27 2.55 -13.91 8.08
N GLY A 28 2.77 -14.93 7.26
CA GLY A 28 4.11 -15.38 6.88
C GLY A 28 4.92 -16.01 8.00
N GLY A 29 4.31 -16.32 9.16
CA GLY A 29 5.00 -16.91 10.31
C GLY A 29 5.97 -15.96 11.02
N ILE A 30 5.94 -14.68 10.68
CA ILE A 30 6.85 -13.66 11.22
C ILE A 30 6.08 -12.83 12.25
N ALA A 31 6.66 -12.72 13.46
CA ALA A 31 6.10 -11.82 14.48
C ALA A 31 6.12 -10.36 13.98
N PRO A 32 5.10 -9.55 14.33
CA PRO A 32 5.10 -8.13 13.98
C PRO A 32 6.36 -7.43 14.47
N ALA A 33 7.10 -6.82 13.56
CA ALA A 33 8.21 -5.97 13.92
C ALA A 33 7.68 -4.56 14.21
N PRO A 34 8.18 -3.87 15.26
CA PRO A 34 7.86 -2.48 15.49
C PRO A 34 8.30 -1.67 14.26
N TRP A 35 7.33 -0.98 13.65
CA TRP A 35 7.62 -0.06 12.56
C TRP A 35 7.49 1.38 13.05
N SER A 36 8.40 2.24 12.65
CA SER A 36 8.30 3.68 12.88
C SER A 36 8.91 4.46 11.71
N LYS A 37 8.46 5.69 11.55
CA LYS A 37 9.05 6.63 10.59
C LYS A 37 10.54 6.83 10.85
N GLU A 38 10.93 6.93 12.11
CA GLU A 38 12.31 7.15 12.55
C GLU A 38 13.21 5.98 12.18
N SER A 39 12.76 4.74 12.40
CA SER A 39 13.50 3.54 12.00
C SER A 39 13.65 3.43 10.49
N THR A 40 12.60 3.79 9.74
CA THR A 40 12.64 3.84 8.28
C THR A 40 13.66 4.86 7.77
N LEU A 41 13.64 6.08 8.30
CA LEU A 41 14.60 7.12 7.91
C LEU A 41 16.04 6.72 8.22
N SER A 42 16.29 6.14 9.41
CA SER A 42 17.62 5.64 9.76
C SER A 42 18.10 4.57 8.78
N TYR A 43 17.26 3.60 8.45
CA TYR A 43 17.58 2.58 7.45
C TYR A 43 17.90 3.20 6.08
N MET A 44 17.07 4.15 5.62
CA MET A 44 17.30 4.84 4.35
C MET A 44 18.64 5.58 4.33
N ASP A 45 18.99 6.24 5.43
CA ASP A 45 20.27 6.96 5.55
C ASP A 45 21.45 5.98 5.50
N ASP A 46 21.38 4.87 6.23
CA ASP A 46 22.41 3.84 6.26
C ASP A 46 22.56 3.13 4.90
N ALA A 47 21.47 2.93 4.18
CA ALA A 47 21.45 2.29 2.86
C ALA A 47 21.71 3.25 1.69
N GLY A 48 21.83 4.55 1.92
CA GLY A 48 22.02 5.54 0.86
C GLY A 48 20.79 5.76 -0.02
N ILE A 49 19.58 5.53 0.52
CA ILE A 49 18.31 5.73 -0.16
C ILE A 49 17.86 7.18 0.03
N ASN A 50 17.70 7.92 -1.06
CA ASN A 50 17.26 9.30 -1.02
C ASN A 50 15.75 9.41 -0.82
N VAL A 51 14.96 8.63 -1.59
CA VAL A 51 13.50 8.62 -1.53
C VAL A 51 13.00 7.18 -1.48
N ALA A 52 12.02 6.91 -0.62
CA ALA A 52 11.28 5.65 -0.60
C ALA A 52 9.84 5.89 -1.06
N ILE A 53 9.38 5.11 -2.05
CA ILE A 53 7.97 5.04 -2.42
C ILE A 53 7.34 3.93 -1.59
N THR A 54 6.56 4.32 -0.60
CA THR A 54 6.04 3.42 0.43
C THR A 54 4.79 2.68 -0.03
N SER A 55 4.64 1.45 0.44
CA SER A 55 3.43 0.64 0.26
C SER A 55 3.22 -0.29 1.46
N ILE A 56 2.01 -0.83 1.61
CA ILE A 56 1.79 -1.94 2.55
C ILE A 56 2.30 -3.25 1.96
N SER A 57 2.57 -4.24 2.83
CA SER A 57 2.98 -5.59 2.45
C SER A 57 1.79 -6.55 2.29
N THR A 58 2.09 -7.81 1.95
CA THR A 58 1.12 -8.92 2.03
C THR A 58 0.60 -9.05 3.47
N PRO A 59 -0.65 -9.47 3.64
CA PRO A 59 -1.61 -9.95 2.66
C PRO A 59 -2.47 -8.85 1.99
N GLY A 60 -2.09 -7.60 2.09
CA GLY A 60 -2.92 -6.48 1.68
C GLY A 60 -3.94 -6.10 2.76
N VAL A 61 -5.04 -5.45 2.37
CA VAL A 61 -6.02 -4.91 3.32
C VAL A 61 -7.29 -5.75 3.48
N HIS A 62 -7.47 -6.81 2.67
CA HIS A 62 -8.73 -7.57 2.62
C HIS A 62 -8.62 -8.91 3.34
N MET A 63 -9.18 -9.00 4.55
CA MET A 63 -9.18 -10.22 5.38
C MET A 63 -10.49 -11.02 5.29
N GLY A 64 -11.40 -10.70 4.35
CA GLY A 64 -12.64 -11.44 4.12
C GLY A 64 -13.91 -10.61 4.29
N ASP A 65 -13.80 -9.38 4.79
CA ASP A 65 -14.92 -8.45 4.93
C ASP A 65 -14.64 -7.17 4.16
N ASP A 66 -15.52 -6.80 3.23
CA ASP A 66 -15.36 -5.65 2.35
C ASP A 66 -15.36 -4.32 3.11
N ALA A 67 -16.22 -4.18 4.14
CA ALA A 67 -16.31 -2.94 4.90
C ALA A 67 -15.04 -2.70 5.71
N ALA A 68 -14.54 -3.75 6.38
CA ALA A 68 -13.27 -3.70 7.11
C ALA A 68 -12.08 -3.42 6.16
N ALA A 69 -12.08 -4.02 4.97
CA ALA A 69 -11.05 -3.79 3.97
C ALA A 69 -11.02 -2.33 3.46
N ARG A 70 -12.20 -1.74 3.24
CA ARG A 70 -12.32 -0.31 2.87
C ARG A 70 -11.82 0.62 3.98
N ASP A 71 -12.18 0.34 5.23
CA ASP A 71 -11.69 1.13 6.38
C ASP A 71 -10.18 1.01 6.52
N LEU A 72 -9.63 -0.21 6.45
CA LEU A 72 -8.19 -0.42 6.55
C LEU A 72 -7.42 0.25 5.41
N ALA A 73 -7.90 0.11 4.15
CA ALA A 73 -7.32 0.79 3.00
C ALA A 73 -7.28 2.31 3.22
N ARG A 74 -8.38 2.90 3.69
CA ARG A 74 -8.46 4.32 3.99
C ARG A 74 -7.39 4.74 5.00
N ARG A 75 -7.30 4.04 6.11
CA ARG A 75 -6.38 4.36 7.22
C ARG A 75 -4.92 4.23 6.84
N VAL A 76 -4.53 3.17 6.12
CA VAL A 76 -3.14 3.01 5.68
C VAL A 76 -2.75 4.03 4.63
N ASN A 77 -3.67 4.42 3.74
CA ASN A 77 -3.44 5.47 2.76
C ASN A 77 -3.29 6.85 3.42
N ASP A 78 -4.11 7.16 4.43
CA ASP A 78 -3.98 8.39 5.22
C ASP A 78 -2.61 8.46 5.92
N ILE A 79 -2.13 7.36 6.52
CA ILE A 79 -0.80 7.28 7.13
C ILE A 79 0.31 7.52 6.10
N SER A 80 0.19 6.93 4.91
CA SER A 80 1.15 7.15 3.82
C SER A 80 1.20 8.64 3.41
N ALA A 81 0.04 9.28 3.28
CA ALA A 81 -0.06 10.72 2.97
C ALA A 81 0.54 11.60 4.09
N GLU A 82 0.33 11.22 5.36
CA GLU A 82 0.94 11.94 6.50
C GLU A 82 2.47 11.85 6.48
N LEU A 83 3.03 10.67 6.15
CA LEU A 83 4.49 10.52 6.00
C LEU A 83 5.04 11.45 4.92
N ILE A 84 4.38 11.50 3.76
CA ILE A 84 4.76 12.37 2.64
C ILE A 84 4.67 13.84 3.07
N GLN A 85 3.59 14.23 3.74
CA GLN A 85 3.41 15.61 4.22
C GLN A 85 4.50 16.04 5.20
N GLN A 86 4.91 15.14 6.09
CA GLN A 86 5.97 15.41 7.07
C GLN A 86 7.36 15.45 6.46
N ARG A 87 7.63 14.62 5.44
CA ARG A 87 8.93 14.51 4.78
C ARG A 87 8.78 14.31 3.27
N PRO A 88 8.31 15.34 2.54
CA PRO A 88 8.10 15.27 1.10
C PRO A 88 9.41 15.09 0.29
N ASP A 89 10.53 15.35 0.92
CA ASP A 89 11.87 15.14 0.39
C ASP A 89 12.34 13.68 0.47
N ARG A 90 11.67 12.85 1.28
CA ARG A 90 12.10 11.47 1.57
C ARG A 90 11.05 10.42 1.19
N PHE A 91 9.77 10.75 1.13
CA PHE A 91 8.69 9.77 0.93
C PHE A 91 7.81 10.10 -0.26
N GLY A 92 7.47 9.07 -1.01
CA GLY A 92 6.30 8.95 -1.86
C GLY A 92 5.45 7.76 -1.40
N GLY A 93 4.34 7.47 -2.07
CA GLY A 93 3.47 6.39 -1.64
C GLY A 93 2.58 5.81 -2.73
N PHE A 94 2.35 4.50 -2.66
CA PHE A 94 1.35 3.79 -3.46
C PHE A 94 0.12 3.49 -2.63
N ALA A 95 -1.05 3.85 -3.15
CA ALA A 95 -2.33 3.59 -2.49
C ALA A 95 -2.64 2.10 -2.41
N ALA A 96 -3.06 1.64 -1.24
CA ALA A 96 -3.64 0.32 -1.04
C ALA A 96 -5.10 0.30 -1.49
N LEU A 97 -5.51 -0.74 -2.22
CA LEU A 97 -6.86 -0.92 -2.72
C LEU A 97 -7.50 -2.18 -2.11
N PRO A 98 -8.79 -2.14 -1.71
CA PRO A 98 -9.46 -3.25 -1.01
C PRO A 98 -9.96 -4.36 -1.97
N LEU A 99 -9.13 -4.78 -2.94
CA LEU A 99 -9.49 -5.93 -3.79
C LEU A 99 -9.72 -7.19 -2.95
N PRO A 100 -10.69 -8.05 -3.32
CA PRO A 100 -11.41 -8.12 -4.60
C PRO A 100 -12.67 -7.25 -4.70
N ASP A 101 -12.97 -6.38 -3.75
CA ASP A 101 -14.06 -5.42 -3.82
C ASP A 101 -13.75 -4.31 -4.83
N VAL A 102 -14.23 -4.46 -6.06
CA VAL A 102 -13.92 -3.55 -7.17
C VAL A 102 -14.50 -2.15 -6.94
N ASP A 103 -15.72 -2.05 -6.45
CA ASP A 103 -16.36 -0.75 -6.17
C ASP A 103 -15.62 0.00 -5.04
N GLY A 104 -15.21 -0.72 -4.01
CA GLY A 104 -14.36 -0.18 -2.94
C GLY A 104 -12.99 0.24 -3.47
N ALA A 105 -12.40 -0.55 -4.36
CA ALA A 105 -11.11 -0.26 -4.97
C ALA A 105 -11.14 1.00 -5.84
N LEU A 106 -12.20 1.20 -6.64
CA LEU A 106 -12.37 2.42 -7.43
C LEU A 106 -12.49 3.68 -6.57
N ARG A 107 -13.25 3.60 -5.46
CA ARG A 107 -13.33 4.71 -4.50
C ARG A 107 -12.01 4.99 -3.77
N ALA A 108 -11.29 3.93 -3.39
CA ALA A 108 -9.98 4.06 -2.75
C ALA A 108 -8.93 4.63 -3.72
N LEU A 109 -8.99 4.24 -5.01
CA LEU A 109 -8.16 4.79 -6.08
C LEU A 109 -8.39 6.31 -6.24
N GLU A 110 -9.64 6.72 -6.39
CA GLU A 110 -10.00 8.14 -6.49
C GLU A 110 -9.50 8.91 -5.26
N TYR A 111 -9.78 8.41 -4.07
CA TYR A 111 -9.34 9.05 -2.83
C TYR A 111 -7.81 9.14 -2.74
N GLY A 112 -7.10 8.05 -3.02
CA GLY A 112 -5.64 8.00 -2.95
C GLY A 112 -4.97 8.95 -3.92
N LEU A 113 -5.41 8.97 -5.18
CA LEU A 113 -4.77 9.78 -6.22
C LEU A 113 -5.27 11.22 -6.27
N ASP A 114 -6.58 11.47 -6.07
CA ASP A 114 -7.16 12.80 -6.27
C ASP A 114 -7.18 13.63 -4.99
N VAL A 115 -7.35 13.01 -3.81
CA VAL A 115 -7.39 13.69 -2.52
C VAL A 115 -6.04 13.66 -1.83
N LEU A 116 -5.49 12.47 -1.63
CA LEU A 116 -4.22 12.28 -0.91
C LEU A 116 -2.98 12.58 -1.76
N LYS A 117 -3.12 12.63 -3.09
CA LYS A 117 -2.03 12.88 -4.04
C LYS A 117 -0.89 11.86 -3.96
N LEU A 118 -1.25 10.59 -3.71
CA LEU A 118 -0.29 9.50 -3.76
C LEU A 118 0.20 9.26 -5.19
N ASP A 119 1.38 8.68 -5.35
CA ASP A 119 2.10 8.58 -6.61
C ASP A 119 1.59 7.48 -7.55
N GLY A 120 0.77 6.57 -7.05
CA GLY A 120 0.21 5.45 -7.80
C GLY A 120 -0.49 4.48 -6.87
N VAL A 121 -0.61 3.22 -7.29
CA VAL A 121 -1.26 2.15 -6.52
C VAL A 121 -0.37 0.93 -6.39
N VAL A 122 -0.52 0.21 -5.27
CA VAL A 122 0.05 -1.12 -5.09
C VAL A 122 -1.04 -2.17 -5.28
N LEU A 123 -0.75 -3.17 -6.11
CA LEU A 123 -1.59 -4.36 -6.31
C LEU A 123 -0.78 -5.60 -5.93
N PHE A 124 -1.47 -6.63 -5.45
CA PHE A 124 -0.88 -7.95 -5.27
C PHE A 124 -1.24 -8.82 -6.48
N SER A 125 -0.38 -9.76 -6.85
CA SER A 125 -0.59 -10.66 -8.00
C SER A 125 -1.94 -11.38 -7.96
N ASN A 126 -2.47 -11.58 -6.75
CA ASN A 126 -3.83 -12.04 -6.52
C ASN A 126 -4.47 -11.37 -5.30
N ALA A 127 -5.79 -11.27 -5.30
CA ALA A 127 -6.60 -10.83 -4.17
C ALA A 127 -7.51 -11.99 -3.74
N ARG A 128 -7.22 -12.60 -2.56
CA ARG A 128 -7.97 -13.75 -2.04
C ARG A 128 -8.09 -14.91 -3.05
N GLY A 129 -6.98 -15.23 -3.72
CA GLY A 129 -6.94 -16.30 -4.71
C GLY A 129 -7.47 -15.93 -6.10
N ILE A 130 -7.89 -14.68 -6.32
CA ILE A 130 -8.35 -14.18 -7.60
C ILE A 130 -7.22 -13.40 -8.24
N TYR A 131 -6.69 -13.90 -9.35
CA TYR A 131 -5.58 -13.26 -10.07
C TYR A 131 -6.01 -11.97 -10.79
N LEU A 132 -5.09 -11.04 -10.94
CA LEU A 132 -5.35 -9.74 -11.55
C LEU A 132 -5.90 -9.79 -12.98
N GLY A 133 -5.65 -10.87 -13.73
CA GLY A 133 -6.21 -11.09 -15.06
C GLY A 133 -7.69 -11.50 -15.10
N ASP A 134 -8.35 -11.69 -13.95
CA ASP A 134 -9.77 -12.01 -13.89
C ASP A 134 -10.63 -10.86 -14.44
N ALA A 135 -11.63 -11.19 -15.26
CA ALA A 135 -12.48 -10.19 -15.93
C ALA A 135 -13.22 -9.24 -14.98
N ARG A 136 -13.44 -9.64 -13.72
CA ARG A 136 -14.07 -8.78 -12.69
C ARG A 136 -13.29 -7.52 -12.40
N PHE A 137 -11.96 -7.55 -12.56
CA PHE A 137 -11.09 -6.41 -12.30
C PHE A 137 -10.97 -5.44 -13.47
N ARG A 138 -11.60 -5.75 -14.61
CA ARG A 138 -11.55 -4.89 -15.80
C ARG A 138 -11.93 -3.43 -15.51
N PRO A 139 -13.00 -3.12 -14.75
CA PRO A 139 -13.34 -1.72 -14.46
C PRO A 139 -12.23 -0.96 -13.74
N LEU A 140 -11.48 -1.64 -12.86
CA LEU A 140 -10.33 -1.04 -12.18
C LEU A 140 -9.19 -0.76 -13.18
N PHE A 141 -8.85 -1.72 -14.04
CA PHE A 141 -7.78 -1.52 -15.02
C PHE A 141 -8.13 -0.48 -16.08
N ASP A 142 -9.38 -0.41 -16.53
CA ASP A 142 -9.87 0.63 -17.44
C ASP A 142 -9.71 2.04 -16.81
N GLU A 143 -9.96 2.17 -15.49
CA GLU A 143 -9.79 3.44 -14.79
C GLU A 143 -8.30 3.78 -14.52
N LEU A 144 -7.48 2.78 -14.20
CA LEU A 144 -6.03 2.96 -14.07
C LEU A 144 -5.40 3.43 -15.39
N GLU A 145 -5.81 2.83 -16.50
CA GLU A 145 -5.36 3.23 -17.85
C GLU A 145 -5.82 4.64 -18.20
N ARG A 146 -7.09 4.96 -17.97
CA ARG A 146 -7.64 6.32 -18.21
C ARG A 146 -6.87 7.40 -17.46
N ARG A 147 -6.38 7.07 -16.25
CA ARG A 147 -5.58 7.98 -15.41
C ARG A 147 -4.10 8.00 -15.76
N ALA A 148 -3.64 7.10 -16.61
CA ALA A 148 -2.21 6.80 -16.80
C ALA A 148 -1.50 6.58 -15.44
N ALA A 149 -2.15 5.86 -14.55
CA ALA A 149 -1.68 5.67 -13.17
C ALA A 149 -0.48 4.74 -13.12
N VAL A 150 0.46 5.03 -12.21
CA VAL A 150 1.54 4.10 -11.88
C VAL A 150 0.97 2.93 -11.09
N VAL A 151 1.26 1.72 -11.53
CA VAL A 151 0.84 0.48 -10.88
C VAL A 151 2.07 -0.33 -10.48
N PHE A 152 2.25 -0.56 -9.20
CA PHE A 152 3.28 -1.43 -8.65
C PHE A 152 2.66 -2.76 -8.24
N VAL A 153 3.14 -3.87 -8.83
CA VAL A 153 2.59 -5.21 -8.56
C VAL A 153 3.57 -6.02 -7.72
N LEU A 154 3.07 -6.52 -6.60
CA LEU A 154 3.78 -7.44 -5.70
C LEU A 154 3.32 -8.88 -5.93
N SER A 155 4.25 -9.80 -5.88
CA SER A 155 3.98 -11.25 -5.97
C SER A 155 3.93 -11.90 -4.58
#